data_eaf35ea2f331c624e42d8a28e91da2c3
#
_entry.id   eaf35ea2f331c624e42d8a28e91da2c3
#
_cell.length_a   1.000
_cell.length_b   1.000
_cell.length_c   1.000
_cell.angle_alpha   90.00
_cell.angle_beta   90.00
_cell.angle_gamma   90.00
#
_symmetry.space_group_name_H-M   'P 1'
#
loop_
_entity.id
_entity.type
_entity.pdbx_description
1 polymer ?
#
loop_
_entity_poly.entity_id
_entity_poly.type
_entity_poly.pdbx_seq_one_letter_code
_entity_poly.pdbx_strand_id
1 'polypeptide(L)'
;MQILLIAATATEIEPFTAANSRVDTLITGVGVPAAIYHLQKRIHQIDYDFIIQAGIAGGFSNEMALGRVVLVKQDCFADLGMEEKGNYTPIFNTAFTDKNEFPFTDGWLMNANENLKCLDLPKAKAITLNKVSDSKLQKQQFVQSFNADIETM
;
A
#
# COMPACT_ATOMS: atom_id res chain seq x y z
N MET A 1 9.58 3.20 23.27
CA MET A 1 9.29 2.96 21.85
C MET A 1 7.80 3.17 21.64
N GLN A 2 7.45 4.17 20.87
CA GLN A 2 6.07 4.50 20.49
C GLN A 2 5.78 3.96 19.08
N ILE A 3 4.76 3.12 18.98
CA ILE A 3 4.36 2.50 17.72
C ILE A 3 2.94 2.95 17.39
N LEU A 4 2.76 3.42 16.14
CA LEU A 4 1.44 3.69 15.58
C LEU A 4 1.08 2.58 14.60
N LEU A 5 -0.03 1.91 14.83
CA LEU A 5 -0.66 0.99 13.88
C LEU A 5 -1.74 1.75 13.11
N ILE A 6 -1.67 1.76 11.79
CA ILE A 6 -2.66 2.39 10.94
C ILE A 6 -3.38 1.35 10.06
N ALA A 7 -4.67 1.56 9.85
CA ALA A 7 -5.49 0.78 8.94
C ALA A 7 -6.54 1.67 8.29
N ALA A 8 -7.03 1.28 7.12
CA ALA A 8 -8.08 2.03 6.43
C ALA A 8 -9.42 1.92 7.20
N THR A 9 -9.73 0.76 7.73
CA THR A 9 -10.97 0.49 8.47
C THR A 9 -10.71 -0.22 9.79
N ALA A 10 -11.64 -0.06 10.75
CA ALA A 10 -11.55 -0.72 12.05
C ALA A 10 -11.59 -2.26 11.92
N THR A 11 -12.40 -2.77 11.00
CA THR A 11 -12.59 -4.22 10.80
C THR A 11 -11.32 -4.94 10.38
N GLU A 12 -10.38 -4.26 9.73
CA GLU A 12 -9.11 -4.84 9.28
C GLU A 12 -8.19 -5.20 10.45
N ILE A 13 -8.25 -4.45 11.55
CA ILE A 13 -7.36 -4.61 12.70
C ILE A 13 -8.10 -4.94 14.00
N GLU A 14 -9.42 -5.11 13.97
CA GLU A 14 -10.24 -5.39 15.15
C GLU A 14 -9.72 -6.55 16.01
N PRO A 15 -9.35 -7.72 15.47
CA PRO A 15 -8.81 -8.81 16.29
C PRO A 15 -7.54 -8.45 17.04
N PHE A 16 -6.68 -7.61 16.44
CA PHE A 16 -5.46 -7.12 17.07
C PHE A 16 -5.77 -6.11 18.17
N THR A 17 -6.62 -5.11 17.89
CA THR A 17 -6.95 -4.04 18.85
C THR A 17 -7.71 -4.55 20.07
N ALA A 18 -8.56 -5.56 19.89
CA ALA A 18 -9.24 -6.22 21.00
C ALA A 18 -8.28 -6.95 21.96
N ALA A 19 -7.16 -7.45 21.45
CA ALA A 19 -6.15 -8.17 22.22
C ALA A 19 -5.01 -7.26 22.77
N ASN A 20 -4.82 -6.07 22.22
CA ASN A 20 -3.65 -5.21 22.48
C ASN A 20 -4.04 -3.75 22.69
N SER A 21 -4.17 -3.35 23.96
CA SER A 21 -4.49 -1.96 24.34
C SER A 21 -3.27 -1.02 24.43
N ARG A 22 -2.06 -1.53 24.22
CA ARG A 22 -0.80 -0.77 24.42
C ARG A 22 -0.25 -0.12 23.16
N VAL A 23 -0.77 -0.46 21.99
CA VAL A 23 -0.34 0.10 20.70
C VAL A 23 -1.31 1.19 20.30
N ASP A 24 -0.77 2.36 20.00
CA ASP A 24 -1.61 3.45 19.48
C ASP A 24 -2.12 3.09 18.08
N THR A 25 -3.38 3.37 17.82
CA THR A 25 -4.04 3.01 16.58
C THR A 25 -4.68 4.20 15.91
N LEU A 26 -4.68 4.21 14.57
CA LEU A 26 -5.33 5.24 13.77
C LEU A 26 -6.09 4.59 12.61
N ILE A 27 -7.39 4.78 12.58
CA ILE A 27 -8.20 4.47 11.41
C ILE A 27 -8.16 5.67 10.48
N THR A 28 -7.51 5.48 9.34
CA THR A 28 -7.24 6.56 8.39
C THR A 28 -8.40 6.85 7.45
N GLY A 29 -9.35 5.93 7.34
CA GLY A 29 -10.32 5.95 6.24
C GLY A 29 -9.73 5.33 4.96
N VAL A 30 -10.61 5.05 4.02
CA VAL A 30 -10.27 4.37 2.75
C VAL A 30 -9.71 5.37 1.75
N GLY A 31 -8.64 4.96 1.07
CA GLY A 31 -8.02 5.71 -0.02
C GLY A 31 -6.89 6.65 0.41
N VAL A 32 -5.98 6.88 -0.51
CA VAL A 32 -4.74 7.63 -0.28
C VAL A 32 -4.98 9.04 0.29
N PRO A 33 -5.95 9.85 -0.20
CA PRO A 33 -6.16 11.19 0.34
C PRO A 33 -6.57 11.19 1.82
N ALA A 34 -7.44 10.25 2.24
CA ALA A 34 -7.85 10.11 3.63
C ALA A 34 -6.68 9.66 4.50
N ALA A 35 -5.90 8.69 4.03
CA ALA A 35 -4.72 8.19 4.74
C ALA A 35 -3.70 9.30 4.97
N ILE A 36 -3.36 10.09 3.94
CA ILE A 36 -2.43 11.22 4.04
C ILE A 36 -2.94 12.24 5.05
N TYR A 37 -4.20 12.67 4.94
CA TYR A 37 -4.76 13.70 5.82
C TYR A 37 -4.72 13.29 7.29
N HIS A 38 -5.24 12.11 7.62
CA HIS A 38 -5.32 11.65 8.99
C HIS A 38 -3.95 11.31 9.58
N LEU A 39 -3.06 10.70 8.78
CA LEU A 39 -1.70 10.39 9.22
C LEU A 39 -0.90 11.66 9.47
N GLN A 40 -0.91 12.63 8.56
CA GLN A 40 -0.24 13.92 8.74
C GLN A 40 -0.71 14.63 10.02
N LYS A 41 -2.02 14.68 10.24
CA LYS A 41 -2.57 15.29 11.46
C LYS A 41 -2.06 14.58 12.73
N ARG A 42 -1.95 13.25 12.71
CA ARG A 42 -1.49 12.45 13.85
C ARG A 42 -0.01 12.67 14.15
N ILE A 43 0.86 12.58 13.15
CA ILE A 43 2.31 12.71 13.33
C ILE A 43 2.77 14.13 13.65
N HIS A 44 1.94 15.15 13.39
CA HIS A 44 2.20 16.52 13.88
C HIS A 44 1.90 16.70 15.37
N GLN A 45 1.19 15.77 15.98
CA GLN A 45 0.80 15.84 17.39
C GLN A 45 1.65 14.93 18.27
N ILE A 46 2.10 13.80 17.73
CA ILE A 46 2.80 12.74 18.47
C ILE A 46 3.94 12.21 17.62
N ASP A 47 5.13 12.14 18.20
CA ASP A 47 6.28 11.49 17.57
C ASP A 47 6.22 9.98 17.77
N TYR A 48 6.40 9.23 16.69
CA TYR A 48 6.42 7.76 16.70
C TYR A 48 7.76 7.24 16.24
N ASP A 49 8.27 6.22 16.94
CA ASP A 49 9.47 5.49 16.52
C ASP A 49 9.20 4.61 15.28
N PHE A 50 7.96 4.07 15.19
CA PHE A 50 7.51 3.24 14.07
C PHE A 50 6.06 3.53 13.71
N ILE A 51 5.78 3.52 12.42
CA ILE A 51 4.43 3.52 11.86
C ILE A 51 4.27 2.24 11.04
N ILE A 52 3.28 1.42 11.40
CA ILE A 52 2.99 0.16 10.74
C ILE A 52 1.60 0.28 10.11
N GLN A 53 1.54 0.13 8.80
CA GLN A 53 0.26 -0.01 8.10
C GLN A 53 -0.08 -1.50 8.01
N ALA A 54 -1.27 -1.86 8.48
CA ALA A 54 -1.82 -3.19 8.35
C ALA A 54 -3.24 -3.10 7.77
N GLY A 55 -3.60 -4.08 6.96
CA GLY A 55 -4.91 -4.11 6.31
C GLY A 55 -5.07 -5.35 5.45
N ILE A 56 -6.10 -5.34 4.61
CA ILE A 56 -6.35 -6.39 3.63
C ILE A 56 -5.93 -5.94 2.25
N ALA A 57 -5.59 -6.92 1.41
CA ALA A 57 -5.20 -6.70 0.02
C ALA A 57 -5.81 -7.78 -0.89
N GLY A 58 -6.03 -7.44 -2.14
CA GLY A 58 -6.43 -8.40 -3.17
C GLY A 58 -5.21 -9.08 -3.78
N GLY A 59 -5.16 -10.41 -3.78
CA GLY A 59 -4.12 -11.17 -4.46
C GLY A 59 -4.40 -11.31 -5.96
N PHE A 60 -3.37 -11.21 -6.79
CA PHE A 60 -3.49 -11.43 -8.24
C PHE A 60 -3.35 -12.90 -8.61
N SER A 61 -2.63 -13.70 -7.83
CA SER A 61 -2.42 -15.12 -8.08
C SER A 61 -3.35 -15.99 -7.25
N ASN A 62 -3.92 -17.03 -7.86
CA ASN A 62 -4.68 -18.06 -7.16
C ASN A 62 -3.80 -18.95 -6.25
N GLU A 63 -2.47 -18.88 -6.40
CA GLU A 63 -1.54 -19.60 -5.52
C GLU A 63 -1.36 -18.91 -4.17
N MET A 64 -1.78 -17.65 -4.05
CA MET A 64 -1.77 -16.93 -2.78
C MET A 64 -2.98 -17.33 -1.95
N ALA A 65 -2.75 -18.10 -0.89
CA ALA A 65 -3.81 -18.54 -0.01
C ALA A 65 -4.51 -17.35 0.68
N LEU A 66 -5.83 -17.44 0.82
CA LEU A 66 -6.61 -16.46 1.58
C LEU A 66 -6.12 -16.39 3.03
N GLY A 67 -6.00 -15.17 3.55
CA GLY A 67 -5.50 -14.90 4.90
C GLY A 67 -3.97 -15.01 5.02
N ARG A 68 -3.24 -15.19 3.93
CA ARG A 68 -1.77 -15.15 3.97
C ARG A 68 -1.30 -13.74 4.28
N VAL A 69 -0.44 -13.63 5.30
CA VAL A 69 0.21 -12.37 5.64
C VAL A 69 1.46 -12.20 4.80
N VAL A 70 1.64 -11.03 4.22
CA VAL A 70 2.81 -10.66 3.41
C VAL A 70 3.37 -9.31 3.86
N LEU A 71 4.66 -9.11 3.65
CA LEU A 71 5.32 -7.83 3.85
C LEU A 71 5.44 -7.10 2.52
N VAL A 72 4.82 -5.93 2.41
CA VAL A 72 4.97 -5.08 1.22
C VAL A 72 6.39 -4.53 1.17
N LYS A 73 7.13 -4.91 0.15
CA LYS A 73 8.51 -4.47 -0.07
C LYS A 73 8.60 -3.23 -0.94
N GLN A 74 7.67 -3.10 -1.87
CA GLN A 74 7.54 -1.93 -2.74
C GLN A 74 6.10 -1.78 -3.18
N ASP A 75 5.69 -0.55 -3.44
CA ASP A 75 4.35 -0.18 -3.87
C ASP A 75 4.42 0.93 -4.93
N CYS A 76 3.41 1.03 -5.78
CA CYS A 76 3.26 2.15 -6.70
C CYS A 76 1.78 2.47 -6.96
N PHE A 77 1.53 3.70 -7.37
CA PHE A 77 0.17 4.14 -7.76
C PHE A 77 -0.09 3.70 -9.21
N ALA A 78 -0.76 2.56 -9.38
CA ALA A 78 -0.90 1.96 -10.71
C ALA A 78 -2.00 2.61 -11.56
N ASP A 79 -2.91 3.35 -10.96
CA ASP A 79 -3.95 4.12 -11.66
C ASP A 79 -3.66 5.64 -11.73
N LEU A 80 -2.45 6.05 -11.34
CA LEU A 80 -1.98 7.42 -11.52
C LEU A 80 -1.35 7.56 -12.90
N GLY A 81 -2.02 8.26 -13.80
CA GLY A 81 -1.56 8.42 -15.17
C GLY A 81 -2.58 9.15 -16.04
N MET A 82 -2.46 8.96 -17.33
CA MET A 82 -3.37 9.54 -18.33
C MET A 82 -3.95 8.45 -19.22
N GLU A 83 -5.17 8.67 -19.66
CA GLU A 83 -5.83 7.82 -20.65
C GLU A 83 -6.09 8.63 -21.93
N GLU A 84 -5.62 8.12 -23.06
CA GLU A 84 -5.88 8.69 -24.36
C GLU A 84 -6.39 7.62 -25.32
N LYS A 85 -7.59 7.83 -25.84
CA LYS A 85 -8.24 6.91 -26.80
C LYS A 85 -8.31 5.45 -26.31
N GLY A 86 -8.53 5.26 -25.00
CA GLY A 86 -8.61 3.95 -24.37
C GLY A 86 -7.24 3.31 -24.04
N ASN A 87 -6.14 4.03 -24.26
CA ASN A 87 -4.80 3.59 -23.88
C ASN A 87 -4.38 4.31 -22.61
N TYR A 88 -4.15 3.55 -21.54
CA TYR A 88 -3.62 4.07 -20.29
C TYR A 88 -2.10 4.15 -20.32
N THR A 89 -1.56 5.28 -19.90
CA THR A 89 -0.12 5.52 -19.74
C THR A 89 0.15 5.91 -18.28
N PRO A 90 0.91 5.11 -17.51
CA PRO A 90 1.32 5.47 -16.16
C PRO A 90 2.05 6.82 -16.12
N ILE A 91 1.89 7.58 -15.04
CA ILE A 91 2.45 8.94 -14.90
C ILE A 91 3.97 8.96 -15.13
N PHE A 92 4.68 7.97 -14.63
CA PHE A 92 6.15 7.87 -14.76
C PHE A 92 6.63 7.47 -16.17
N ASN A 93 5.71 7.10 -17.07
CA ASN A 93 6.01 6.88 -18.48
C ASN A 93 5.70 8.11 -19.33
N THR A 94 5.36 9.21 -18.69
CA THR A 94 5.10 10.51 -19.32
C THR A 94 6.27 11.45 -19.07
N ALA A 95 6.25 12.64 -19.70
CA ALA A 95 7.21 13.70 -19.43
C ALA A 95 6.81 14.61 -18.25
N PHE A 96 5.73 14.28 -17.50
CA PHE A 96 5.19 15.17 -16.47
C PHE A 96 5.93 15.04 -15.14
N THR A 97 6.60 13.92 -14.87
CA THR A 97 7.34 13.70 -13.62
C THR A 97 8.51 12.74 -13.84
N ASP A 98 9.53 12.87 -13.01
CA ASP A 98 10.67 11.95 -12.98
C ASP A 98 10.34 10.76 -12.06
N LYS A 99 10.54 9.56 -12.57
CA LYS A 99 10.32 8.31 -11.82
C LYS A 99 11.27 8.15 -10.62
N ASN A 100 12.33 8.96 -10.53
CA ASN A 100 13.26 9.01 -9.42
C ASN A 100 13.11 10.27 -8.57
N GLU A 101 12.07 11.09 -8.80
CA GLU A 101 11.74 12.18 -7.91
C GLU A 101 11.31 11.63 -6.55
N PHE A 102 11.96 12.14 -5.47
CA PHE A 102 11.62 11.69 -4.12
C PHE A 102 10.10 11.82 -3.84
N PRO A 103 9.45 10.81 -3.28
CA PRO A 103 10.00 9.62 -2.60
C PRO A 103 10.17 8.36 -3.47
N PHE A 104 10.11 8.48 -4.78
CA PHE A 104 10.13 7.34 -5.69
C PHE A 104 11.54 6.89 -6.09
N THR A 105 11.66 5.62 -6.40
CA THR A 105 12.81 5.01 -7.04
C THR A 105 12.30 4.17 -8.21
N ASP A 106 12.60 4.58 -9.44
CA ASP A 106 12.09 3.95 -10.67
C ASP A 106 10.55 3.81 -10.70
N GLY A 107 9.84 4.83 -10.15
CA GLY A 107 8.38 4.86 -10.04
C GLY A 107 7.79 4.09 -8.86
N TRP A 108 8.62 3.49 -7.99
CA TRP A 108 8.21 2.71 -6.84
C TRP A 108 8.50 3.41 -5.51
N LEU A 109 7.59 3.28 -4.58
CA LEU A 109 7.81 3.56 -3.16
C LEU A 109 8.49 2.34 -2.54
N MET A 110 9.73 2.50 -2.11
CA MET A 110 10.52 1.39 -1.58
C MET A 110 10.45 1.31 -0.06
N ASN A 111 10.09 0.14 0.46
CA ASN A 111 10.20 -0.12 1.89
C ASN A 111 11.63 -0.54 2.24
N ALA A 112 12.44 0.45 2.60
CA ALA A 112 13.85 0.28 2.92
C ALA A 112 14.13 0.05 4.42
N ASN A 113 13.09 -0.15 5.26
CA ASN A 113 13.26 -0.31 6.69
C ASN A 113 13.99 -1.62 7.03
N GLU A 114 15.22 -1.49 7.52
CA GLU A 114 16.09 -2.61 7.87
C GLU A 114 15.54 -3.46 9.02
N ASN A 115 14.75 -2.87 9.93
CA ASN A 115 14.13 -3.61 11.05
C ASN A 115 13.13 -4.67 10.58
N LEU A 116 12.63 -4.56 9.36
CA LEU A 116 11.72 -5.55 8.78
C LEU A 116 12.43 -6.82 8.31
N LYS A 117 13.78 -6.82 8.27
CA LYS A 117 14.57 -8.01 7.91
C LYS A 117 14.44 -9.14 8.94
N CYS A 118 14.10 -8.81 10.20
CA CYS A 118 13.87 -9.82 11.23
C CYS A 118 12.51 -10.53 11.11
N LEU A 119 11.60 -10.03 10.30
CA LEU A 119 10.30 -10.65 10.07
C LEU A 119 10.44 -11.72 8.98
N ASP A 120 10.18 -12.97 9.36
CA ASP A 120 10.12 -14.10 8.41
C ASP A 120 8.76 -14.14 7.70
N LEU A 121 8.48 -13.09 6.95
CA LEU A 121 7.28 -12.94 6.14
C LEU A 121 7.60 -12.95 4.65
N PRO A 122 6.77 -13.59 3.82
CA PRO A 122 6.89 -13.48 2.38
C PRO A 122 6.81 -12.01 1.96
N LYS A 123 7.68 -11.62 1.03
CA LYS A 123 7.70 -10.27 0.50
C LYS A 123 6.78 -10.18 -0.71
N ALA A 124 6.04 -9.07 -0.84
CA ALA A 124 5.16 -8.81 -1.96
C ALA A 124 5.45 -7.44 -2.57
N LYS A 125 5.21 -7.35 -3.88
CA LYS A 125 5.07 -6.11 -4.64
C LYS A 125 3.61 -5.73 -4.67
N ALA A 126 3.28 -4.57 -4.17
CA ALA A 126 1.92 -4.04 -4.17
C ALA A 126 1.72 -3.01 -5.29
N ILE A 127 0.48 -2.83 -5.67
CA ILE A 127 0.02 -1.62 -6.35
C ILE A 127 -1.12 -1.02 -5.55
N THR A 128 -1.12 0.30 -5.44
CA THR A 128 -2.21 1.06 -4.84
C THR A 128 -3.12 1.59 -5.94
N LEU A 129 -4.42 1.40 -5.76
CA LEU A 129 -5.48 1.80 -6.68
C LEU A 129 -6.53 2.64 -5.95
N ASN A 130 -7.16 3.56 -6.65
CA ASN A 130 -8.34 4.30 -6.13
C ASN A 130 -9.65 3.54 -6.36
N LYS A 131 -9.61 2.40 -7.04
CA LYS A 131 -10.76 1.58 -7.33
C LYS A 131 -10.37 0.10 -7.31
N VAL A 132 -11.08 -0.70 -6.53
CA VAL A 132 -10.90 -2.16 -6.51
C VAL A 132 -11.17 -2.76 -7.88
N SER A 133 -10.28 -3.63 -8.34
CA SER A 133 -10.38 -4.30 -9.64
C SER A 133 -11.26 -5.54 -9.56
N ASP A 134 -12.35 -5.58 -10.34
CA ASP A 134 -13.21 -6.78 -10.48
C ASP A 134 -13.02 -7.49 -11.83
N SER A 135 -12.51 -6.78 -12.83
CA SER A 135 -12.29 -7.28 -14.18
C SER A 135 -11.02 -8.14 -14.28
N LYS A 136 -11.18 -9.38 -14.76
CA LYS A 136 -10.04 -10.27 -15.05
C LYS A 136 -9.04 -9.65 -16.03
N LEU A 137 -9.54 -8.93 -17.03
CA LEU A 137 -8.69 -8.27 -18.03
C LEU A 137 -7.84 -7.18 -17.38
N GLN A 138 -8.44 -6.34 -16.54
CA GLN A 138 -7.73 -5.28 -15.84
C GLN A 138 -6.67 -5.84 -14.89
N LYS A 139 -7.00 -6.90 -14.14
CA LYS A 139 -6.03 -7.59 -13.26
C LYS A 139 -4.85 -8.14 -14.05
N GLN A 140 -5.09 -8.76 -15.21
CA GLN A 140 -4.03 -9.23 -16.09
C GLN A 140 -3.14 -8.07 -16.60
N GLN A 141 -3.74 -6.93 -16.96
CA GLN A 141 -2.99 -5.75 -17.37
C GLN A 141 -2.08 -5.22 -16.25
N PHE A 142 -2.57 -5.16 -15.01
CA PHE A 142 -1.75 -4.75 -13.87
C PHE A 142 -0.59 -5.71 -13.60
N VAL A 143 -0.84 -7.02 -13.64
CA VAL A 143 0.22 -8.02 -13.49
C VAL A 143 1.26 -7.88 -14.60
N GLN A 144 0.85 -7.70 -15.86
CA GLN A 144 1.77 -7.54 -16.98
C GLN A 144 2.57 -6.24 -16.91
N SER A 145 1.94 -5.13 -16.51
CA SER A 145 2.57 -3.81 -16.50
C SER A 145 3.48 -3.60 -15.29
N PHE A 146 3.10 -4.13 -14.12
CA PHE A 146 3.78 -3.85 -12.85
C PHE A 146 4.45 -5.07 -12.23
N ASN A 147 4.17 -6.28 -12.73
CA ASN A 147 4.58 -7.54 -12.10
C ASN A 147 4.25 -7.53 -10.60
N ALA A 148 3.03 -7.09 -10.27
CA ALA A 148 2.54 -6.95 -8.91
C ALA A 148 1.95 -8.27 -8.40
N ASP A 149 2.10 -8.51 -7.09
CA ASP A 149 1.55 -9.67 -6.40
C ASP A 149 0.16 -9.39 -5.81
N ILE A 150 -0.05 -8.15 -5.34
CA ILE A 150 -1.27 -7.72 -4.65
C ILE A 150 -1.70 -6.30 -5.06
N GLU A 151 -3.00 -6.03 -4.91
CA GLU A 151 -3.57 -4.68 -4.98
C GLU A 151 -4.04 -4.20 -3.59
N THR A 152 -3.84 -2.91 -3.32
CA THR A 152 -4.28 -2.19 -2.12
C THR A 152 -5.07 -0.93 -2.50
N MET A 153 -5.69 -0.29 -1.52
CA MET A 153 -6.44 0.95 -1.72
C MET A 153 -6.14 1.99 -0.63
#